data_94581b33ec50d027de36379822e80498
#
_entry.id   94581b33ec50d027de36379822e80498
#
_cell.length_a   1.000
_cell.length_b   1.000
_cell.length_c   1.000
_cell.angle_alpha   90.00
_cell.angle_beta   90.00
_cell.angle_gamma   90.00
#
_symmetry.space_group_name_H-M   'P 1'
#
loop_
_entity.id
_entity.type
_entity.pdbx_description
1 polymer ?
#
loop_
_entity_poly.entity_id
_entity_poly.type
_entity_poly.pdbx_seq_one_letter_code
_entity_poly.pdbx_strand_id
1 'polypeptide(L)'
;MALFPYSTLSSMSVAQDLTLLLVRDAAEPEMWIDIWARSYPLVQQVACAADEGIAQWQSKINTAWQLIPGQSMIVAHGAGVPAVMAWQFQNSMRGQQRIRGMILVSPLQSAFINDEWHTLQRARTNCKAALVIGQDENPLCPTDWASDTATIWQARLLRAPQSGHLNQRLGGWQWGMRLMQEMLWDN
;
A
#
# COMPACT_ATOMS: atom_id res chain seq x y z
N MET A 1 -44.65 -0.43 18.29
CA MET A 1 -43.77 0.69 17.94
C MET A 1 -42.32 0.17 17.97
N ALA A 2 -41.81 -0.26 16.82
CA ALA A 2 -40.49 -0.90 16.73
C ALA A 2 -39.43 0.15 16.38
N LEU A 3 -38.49 0.34 17.28
CA LEU A 3 -37.31 1.19 17.06
C LEU A 3 -36.32 0.43 16.16
N PHE A 4 -36.14 0.89 14.95
CA PHE A 4 -35.06 0.41 14.07
C PHE A 4 -33.73 1.01 14.56
N PRO A 5 -32.67 0.21 14.70
CA PRO A 5 -31.37 0.74 15.10
C PRO A 5 -30.72 1.48 13.93
N TYR A 6 -30.47 2.77 14.13
CA TYR A 6 -29.80 3.68 13.18
C TYR A 6 -28.29 3.36 12.95
N SER A 7 -27.78 2.28 13.53
CA SER A 7 -26.34 1.96 13.51
C SER A 7 -25.83 1.25 12.24
N THR A 8 -26.73 0.72 11.41
CA THR A 8 -26.34 -0.04 10.20
C THR A 8 -26.11 0.83 8.96
N LEU A 9 -26.67 2.04 8.91
CA LEU A 9 -26.52 2.94 7.76
C LEU A 9 -25.17 3.68 7.74
N SER A 10 -24.58 3.91 8.90
CA SER A 10 -23.30 4.64 8.99
C SER A 10 -22.10 3.79 8.54
N SER A 11 -22.12 2.48 8.77
CA SER A 11 -21.05 1.58 8.36
C SER A 11 -21.05 1.29 6.84
N MET A 12 -22.21 1.28 6.21
CA MET A 12 -22.32 1.12 4.76
C MET A 12 -21.85 2.36 3.99
N SER A 13 -22.05 3.55 4.53
CA SER A 13 -21.63 4.81 3.93
C SER A 13 -20.10 4.94 3.87
N VAL A 14 -19.39 4.52 4.92
CA VAL A 14 -17.91 4.61 4.99
C VAL A 14 -17.24 3.68 3.98
N ALA A 15 -17.81 2.51 3.71
CA ALA A 15 -17.28 1.57 2.72
C ALA A 15 -17.50 2.03 1.27
N GLN A 16 -18.54 2.84 1.02
CA GLN A 16 -18.85 3.32 -0.32
C GLN A 16 -17.95 4.47 -0.80
N ASP A 17 -17.35 5.20 0.13
CA ASP A 17 -16.52 6.37 -0.19
C ASP A 17 -15.00 6.09 -0.15
N LEU A 18 -14.59 4.86 0.14
CA LEU A 18 -13.19 4.48 0.20
C LEU A 18 -12.68 4.08 -1.19
N THR A 19 -11.67 4.77 -1.68
CA THR A 19 -10.97 4.40 -2.91
C THR A 19 -9.68 3.65 -2.57
N LEU A 20 -9.43 2.54 -3.24
CA LEU A 20 -8.13 1.88 -3.20
C LEU A 20 -7.17 2.56 -4.17
N LEU A 21 -6.04 3.03 -3.67
CA LEU A 21 -4.91 3.41 -4.51
C LEU A 21 -3.94 2.22 -4.55
N LEU A 22 -3.91 1.53 -5.68
CA LEU A 22 -3.11 0.35 -5.90
C LEU A 22 -1.85 0.72 -6.70
N VAL A 23 -0.69 0.56 -6.11
CA VAL A 23 0.60 0.90 -6.74
C VAL A 23 1.40 -0.38 -6.91
N ARG A 24 1.41 -0.90 -8.14
CA ARG A 24 2.05 -2.16 -8.46
C ARG A 24 3.46 -1.96 -9.01
N ASP A 25 4.27 -2.99 -8.92
CA ASP A 25 5.53 -3.10 -9.65
C ASP A 25 5.25 -3.33 -11.15
N ALA A 26 5.76 -2.46 -12.01
CA ALA A 26 5.55 -2.56 -13.45
C ALA A 26 6.21 -3.79 -14.09
N ALA A 27 7.24 -4.35 -13.46
CA ALA A 27 7.95 -5.53 -13.96
C ALA A 27 7.22 -6.85 -13.66
N GLU A 28 6.25 -6.85 -12.75
CA GLU A 28 5.54 -8.06 -12.38
C GLU A 28 4.43 -8.43 -13.38
N PRO A 29 4.23 -9.74 -13.65
CA PRO A 29 3.08 -10.20 -14.40
C PRO A 29 1.78 -9.99 -13.60
N GLU A 30 0.65 -10.43 -14.14
CA GLU A 30 -0.63 -10.34 -13.43
C GLU A 30 -0.58 -11.05 -12.08
N MET A 31 -0.96 -10.34 -11.03
CA MET A 31 -0.91 -10.80 -9.65
C MET A 31 -2.18 -10.40 -8.87
N TRP A 32 -2.24 -10.70 -7.58
CA TRP A 32 -3.40 -10.42 -6.72
C TRP A 32 -3.85 -8.95 -6.74
N ILE A 33 -2.92 -8.01 -6.85
CA ILE A 33 -3.26 -6.58 -6.87
C ILE A 33 -4.08 -6.20 -8.10
N ASP A 34 -3.85 -6.87 -9.23
CA ASP A 34 -4.65 -6.68 -10.45
C ASP A 34 -6.05 -7.28 -10.31
N ILE A 35 -6.18 -8.38 -9.55
CA ILE A 35 -7.48 -8.95 -9.21
C ILE A 35 -8.26 -7.97 -8.33
N TRP A 36 -7.63 -7.35 -7.34
CA TRP A 36 -8.26 -6.31 -6.52
C TRP A 36 -8.70 -5.12 -7.37
N ALA A 37 -7.87 -4.69 -8.33
CA ALA A 37 -8.20 -3.59 -9.22
C ALA A 37 -9.49 -3.82 -10.02
N ARG A 38 -9.76 -5.07 -10.39
CA ARG A 38 -10.99 -5.44 -11.12
C ARG A 38 -12.20 -5.70 -10.22
N SER A 39 -11.94 -6.05 -8.97
CA SER A 39 -13.00 -6.53 -8.05
C SER A 39 -13.51 -5.45 -7.11
N TYR A 40 -12.72 -4.44 -6.81
CA TYR A 40 -13.10 -3.38 -5.88
C TYR A 40 -13.80 -2.24 -6.65
N PRO A 41 -14.88 -1.64 -6.10
CA PRO A 41 -15.71 -0.69 -6.86
C PRO A 41 -15.03 0.64 -7.16
N LEU A 42 -14.17 1.15 -6.27
CA LEU A 42 -13.48 2.43 -6.43
C LEU A 42 -11.96 2.21 -6.36
N VAL A 43 -11.30 2.27 -7.49
CA VAL A 43 -9.86 1.99 -7.61
C VAL A 43 -9.18 3.02 -8.50
N GLN A 44 -8.00 3.46 -8.08
CA GLN A 44 -6.98 4.04 -8.93
C GLN A 44 -5.78 3.10 -8.93
N GLN A 45 -5.29 2.72 -10.10
CA GLN A 45 -4.13 1.83 -10.24
C GLN A 45 -2.99 2.55 -10.93
N VAL A 46 -1.79 2.41 -10.37
CA VAL A 46 -0.53 2.96 -10.89
C VAL A 46 0.49 1.85 -11.00
N ALA A 47 1.28 1.83 -12.08
CA ALA A 47 2.42 0.96 -12.23
C ALA A 47 3.71 1.78 -12.15
N CYS A 48 4.63 1.38 -11.27
CA CYS A 48 5.94 2.01 -11.08
C CYS A 48 7.05 1.02 -11.36
N ALA A 49 8.04 1.42 -12.16
CA ALA A 49 9.21 0.61 -12.46
C ALA A 49 10.37 0.96 -11.53
N ALA A 50 11.20 -0.03 -11.20
CA ALA A 50 12.35 0.15 -10.32
C ALA A 50 13.41 1.10 -10.87
N ASP A 51 13.51 1.21 -12.20
CA ASP A 51 14.46 2.08 -12.91
C ASP A 51 13.94 3.51 -13.17
N GLU A 52 12.70 3.81 -12.78
CA GLU A 52 12.19 5.16 -12.80
C GLU A 52 12.76 5.98 -11.63
N GLY A 53 12.98 7.28 -11.84
CA GLY A 53 13.43 8.18 -10.77
C GLY A 53 12.32 8.58 -9.81
N ILE A 54 12.70 9.09 -8.64
CA ILE A 54 11.77 9.55 -7.60
C ILE A 54 10.74 10.54 -8.15
N ALA A 55 11.18 11.51 -8.93
CA ALA A 55 10.28 12.52 -9.50
C ALA A 55 9.20 11.91 -10.39
N GLN A 56 9.53 10.87 -11.14
CA GLN A 56 8.59 10.15 -12.00
C GLN A 56 7.59 9.34 -11.17
N TRP A 57 8.04 8.66 -10.13
CA TRP A 57 7.16 7.96 -9.18
C TRP A 57 6.17 8.93 -8.52
N GLN A 58 6.69 10.03 -7.98
CA GLN A 58 5.87 11.06 -7.33
C GLN A 58 4.82 11.63 -8.26
N SER A 59 5.20 11.92 -9.51
CA SER A 59 4.28 12.45 -10.52
C SER A 59 3.16 11.48 -10.87
N LYS A 60 3.50 10.21 -11.11
CA LYS A 60 2.52 9.16 -11.44
C LYS A 60 1.50 8.97 -10.31
N ILE A 61 1.98 8.85 -9.08
CA ILE A 61 1.11 8.62 -7.93
C ILE A 61 0.27 9.86 -7.65
N ASN A 62 0.85 11.05 -7.76
CA ASN A 62 0.12 12.29 -7.55
C ASN A 62 -1.02 12.48 -8.57
N THR A 63 -0.80 12.13 -9.81
CA THR A 63 -1.86 12.16 -10.85
C THR A 63 -3.04 11.27 -10.47
N ALA A 64 -2.78 10.04 -10.03
CA ALA A 64 -3.83 9.14 -9.58
C ALA A 64 -4.51 9.63 -8.29
N TRP A 65 -3.73 10.18 -7.35
CA TRP A 65 -4.23 10.72 -6.08
C TRP A 65 -5.21 11.87 -6.28
N GLN A 66 -4.97 12.73 -7.24
CA GLN A 66 -5.85 13.85 -7.56
C GLN A 66 -7.23 13.42 -8.06
N LEU A 67 -7.36 12.19 -8.55
CA LEU A 67 -8.64 11.62 -9.00
C LEU A 67 -9.44 11.00 -7.85
N ILE A 68 -8.89 10.94 -6.64
CA ILE A 68 -9.56 10.36 -5.47
C ILE A 68 -10.27 11.46 -4.70
N PRO A 69 -11.62 11.46 -4.67
CA PRO A 69 -12.37 12.57 -4.06
C PRO A 69 -12.44 12.50 -2.53
N GLY A 70 -12.35 11.32 -1.96
CA GLY A 70 -12.56 11.05 -0.53
C GLY A 70 -11.38 10.38 0.15
N GLN A 71 -11.69 9.46 1.04
CA GLN A 71 -10.70 8.68 1.78
C GLN A 71 -10.09 7.58 0.92
N SER A 72 -8.86 7.19 1.23
CA SER A 72 -8.14 6.17 0.49
C SER A 72 -7.43 5.19 1.42
N MET A 73 -7.34 3.96 0.98
CA MET A 73 -6.41 2.94 1.44
C MET A 73 -5.35 2.75 0.36
N ILE A 74 -4.08 2.83 0.71
CA ILE A 74 -2.98 2.63 -0.22
C ILE A 74 -2.44 1.22 -0.08
N VAL A 75 -2.31 0.52 -1.21
CA VAL A 75 -1.74 -0.83 -1.26
C VAL A 75 -0.67 -0.86 -2.35
N ALA A 76 0.54 -1.20 -1.97
CA ALA A 76 1.68 -1.18 -2.88
C ALA A 76 2.44 -2.50 -2.85
N HIS A 77 3.06 -2.86 -3.97
CA HIS A 77 3.89 -4.06 -4.10
C HIS A 77 5.20 -3.75 -4.83
N GLY A 78 6.29 -4.40 -4.39
CA GLY A 78 7.58 -4.36 -5.07
C GLY A 78 8.14 -2.95 -5.22
N ALA A 79 8.44 -2.53 -6.43
CA ALA A 79 8.90 -1.17 -6.74
C ALA A 79 7.84 -0.09 -6.45
N GLY A 80 6.57 -0.46 -6.39
CA GLY A 80 5.50 0.44 -5.97
C GLY A 80 5.61 0.91 -4.52
N VAL A 81 6.27 0.14 -3.66
CA VAL A 81 6.44 0.49 -2.24
C VAL A 81 7.36 1.71 -2.06
N PRO A 82 8.60 1.71 -2.53
CA PRO A 82 9.44 2.91 -2.44
C PRO A 82 8.84 4.09 -3.19
N ALA A 83 8.12 3.86 -4.28
CA ALA A 83 7.42 4.92 -5.01
C ALA A 83 6.36 5.62 -4.15
N VAL A 84 5.54 4.87 -3.42
CA VAL A 84 4.57 5.42 -2.47
C VAL A 84 5.26 6.21 -1.36
N MET A 85 6.34 5.68 -0.80
CA MET A 85 7.06 6.35 0.28
C MET A 85 7.73 7.65 -0.18
N ALA A 86 8.28 7.67 -1.39
CA ALA A 86 8.82 8.89 -2.01
C ALA A 86 7.73 9.94 -2.25
N TRP A 87 6.57 9.53 -2.72
CA TRP A 87 5.42 10.41 -2.89
C TRP A 87 4.93 10.95 -1.54
N GLN A 88 4.82 10.11 -0.53
CA GLN A 88 4.40 10.51 0.81
C GLN A 88 5.37 11.51 1.45
N PHE A 89 6.66 11.35 1.25
CA PHE A 89 7.68 12.27 1.72
C PHE A 89 7.49 13.70 1.16
N GLN A 90 7.03 13.82 -0.09
CA GLN A 90 6.81 15.10 -0.75
C GLN A 90 5.51 15.78 -0.31
N ASN A 91 4.49 15.02 0.09
CA ASN A 91 3.15 15.55 0.30
C ASN A 91 2.95 16.11 1.71
N SER A 92 2.16 17.18 1.78
CA SER A 92 1.81 17.83 3.04
C SER A 92 0.90 16.95 3.91
N MET A 93 0.93 17.17 5.22
CA MET A 93 0.10 16.46 6.20
C MET A 93 -1.42 16.54 5.90
N ARG A 94 -1.88 17.62 5.26
CA ARG A 94 -3.32 17.75 4.91
C ARG A 94 -3.78 16.72 3.90
N GLY A 95 -2.97 16.41 2.88
CA GLY A 95 -3.28 15.34 1.93
C GLY A 95 -3.30 13.96 2.59
N GLN A 96 -2.41 13.75 3.55
CA GLN A 96 -2.25 12.47 4.24
C GLN A 96 -3.39 12.14 5.21
N GLN A 97 -4.15 13.13 5.70
CA GLN A 97 -5.32 12.89 6.57
C GLN A 97 -6.43 12.08 5.90
N ARG A 98 -6.44 12.01 4.56
CA ARG A 98 -7.38 11.17 3.81
C ARG A 98 -6.93 9.72 3.66
N ILE A 99 -5.71 9.40 4.08
CA ILE A 99 -5.17 8.04 4.01
C ILE A 99 -5.55 7.29 5.28
N ARG A 100 -6.40 6.27 5.13
CA ARG A 100 -6.87 5.43 6.23
C ARG A 100 -5.85 4.39 6.66
N GLY A 101 -4.95 4.02 5.77
CA GLY A 101 -3.88 3.09 6.06
C GLY A 101 -3.07 2.76 4.81
N MET A 102 -1.94 2.10 5.03
CA MET A 102 -1.05 1.61 3.98
C MET A 102 -0.70 0.15 4.20
N ILE A 103 -0.78 -0.65 3.13
CA ILE A 103 -0.25 -2.01 3.08
C ILE A 103 0.88 -2.03 2.05
N LEU A 104 2.10 -2.21 2.53
CA LEU A 104 3.33 -2.15 1.76
C LEU A 104 3.90 -3.57 1.65
N VAL A 105 3.77 -4.19 0.48
CA VAL A 105 4.01 -5.63 0.28
C VAL A 105 5.31 -5.85 -0.47
N SER A 106 6.19 -6.65 0.12
CA SER A 106 7.46 -7.08 -0.50
C SER A 106 8.21 -5.93 -1.18
N PRO A 107 8.62 -4.88 -0.46
CA PRO A 107 9.38 -3.78 -1.07
C PRO A 107 10.62 -4.33 -1.77
N LEU A 108 10.85 -3.87 -3.01
CA LEU A 108 11.95 -4.32 -3.83
C LEU A 108 13.23 -3.58 -3.43
N GLN A 109 14.16 -4.28 -2.76
CA GLN A 109 15.40 -3.66 -2.27
C GLN A 109 16.22 -3.00 -3.38
N SER A 110 16.29 -3.62 -4.56
CA SER A 110 17.04 -3.09 -5.71
C SER A 110 16.47 -1.78 -6.29
N ALA A 111 15.26 -1.40 -5.93
CA ALA A 111 14.69 -0.09 -6.31
C ALA A 111 15.23 1.06 -5.45
N PHE A 112 15.95 0.76 -4.38
CA PHE A 112 16.57 1.75 -3.50
C PHE A 112 17.99 2.03 -3.99
N ILE A 113 18.15 2.97 -4.89
CA ILE A 113 19.45 3.37 -5.41
C ILE A 113 20.05 4.53 -4.58
N ASN A 114 21.37 4.70 -4.67
CA ASN A 114 22.21 5.44 -3.72
C ASN A 114 21.69 6.83 -3.33
N ASP A 115 21.31 7.68 -4.26
CA ASP A 115 20.89 9.06 -3.96
C ASP A 115 19.43 9.11 -3.48
N GLU A 116 18.62 8.15 -3.86
CA GLU A 116 17.22 8.06 -3.51
C GLU A 116 17.01 7.45 -2.12
N TRP A 117 17.95 6.64 -1.65
CA TRP A 117 17.93 6.05 -0.31
C TRP A 117 17.85 7.12 0.79
N HIS A 118 18.53 8.23 0.66
CA HIS A 118 18.47 9.32 1.63
C HIS A 118 17.06 9.89 1.78
N THR A 119 16.35 10.06 0.69
CA THR A 119 14.93 10.49 0.71
C THR A 119 14.05 9.46 1.39
N LEU A 120 14.22 8.19 1.04
CA LEU A 120 13.43 7.08 1.59
C LEU A 120 13.70 6.83 3.06
N GLN A 121 14.95 7.01 3.53
CA GLN A 121 15.29 6.96 4.95
C GLN A 121 14.62 8.05 5.80
N ARG A 122 14.25 9.16 5.18
CA ARG A 122 13.56 10.27 5.85
C ARG A 122 12.05 10.17 5.77
N ALA A 123 11.53 9.30 4.92
CA ALA A 123 10.10 9.07 4.81
C ALA A 123 9.54 8.43 6.08
N ARG A 124 8.35 8.81 6.44
CA ARG A 124 7.59 8.24 7.58
C ARG A 124 6.14 8.10 7.17
N THR A 125 5.49 7.07 7.66
CA THR A 125 4.04 6.95 7.51
C THR A 125 3.34 7.76 8.60
N ASN A 126 2.33 8.54 8.21
CA ASN A 126 1.51 9.32 9.14
C ASN A 126 0.12 8.69 9.37
N CYS A 127 -0.01 7.43 9.03
CA CYS A 127 -1.22 6.63 9.20
C CYS A 127 -0.83 5.23 9.66
N LYS A 128 -1.81 4.39 9.95
CA LYS A 128 -1.56 2.96 10.17
C LYS A 128 -0.88 2.37 8.93
N ALA A 129 0.26 1.73 9.11
CA ALA A 129 0.99 1.11 8.02
C ALA A 129 1.48 -0.29 8.41
N ALA A 130 1.33 -1.23 7.50
CA ALA A 130 1.87 -2.56 7.59
C ALA A 130 2.85 -2.80 6.44
N LEU A 131 4.07 -3.22 6.77
CA LEU A 131 5.03 -3.74 5.81
C LEU A 131 4.92 -5.27 5.85
N VAL A 132 4.52 -5.87 4.74
CA VAL A 132 4.21 -7.30 4.66
C VAL A 132 5.26 -8.01 3.82
N ILE A 133 5.82 -9.08 4.39
CA ILE A 133 6.75 -9.98 3.69
C ILE A 133 6.21 -11.40 3.70
N GLY A 134 6.75 -12.25 2.83
CA GLY A 134 6.40 -13.67 2.79
C GLY A 134 6.89 -14.43 4.01
N GLN A 135 6.43 -15.67 4.17
CA GLN A 135 6.78 -16.53 5.29
C GLN A 135 8.27 -16.88 5.31
N ASP A 136 8.84 -17.16 4.15
CA ASP A 136 10.24 -17.54 3.99
C ASP A 136 11.11 -16.37 3.56
N GLU A 137 12.43 -16.53 3.68
CA GLU A 137 13.40 -15.55 3.23
C GLU A 137 13.28 -15.30 1.71
N ASN A 138 13.29 -14.05 1.33
CA ASN A 138 13.17 -13.62 -0.07
C ASN A 138 14.38 -12.75 -0.45
N PRO A 139 15.21 -13.18 -1.42
CA PRO A 139 16.39 -12.40 -1.83
C PRO A 139 16.07 -11.00 -2.35
N LEU A 140 14.88 -10.78 -2.91
CA LEU A 140 14.44 -9.48 -3.42
C LEU A 140 14.03 -8.51 -2.28
N CYS A 141 13.66 -9.06 -1.13
CA CYS A 141 13.25 -8.34 0.07
C CYS A 141 13.77 -9.09 1.31
N PRO A 142 15.07 -9.00 1.62
CA PRO A 142 15.65 -9.70 2.77
C PRO A 142 14.98 -9.29 4.08
N THR A 143 14.78 -10.25 4.98
CA THR A 143 14.03 -10.03 6.23
C THR A 143 14.65 -8.96 7.11
N ASP A 144 15.98 -8.97 7.30
CA ASP A 144 16.65 -7.99 8.14
C ASP A 144 16.52 -6.58 7.57
N TRP A 145 16.71 -6.44 6.26
CA TRP A 145 16.52 -5.17 5.58
C TRP A 145 15.06 -4.69 5.67
N ALA A 146 14.09 -5.58 5.51
CA ALA A 146 12.67 -5.24 5.65
C ALA A 146 12.31 -4.79 7.07
N SER A 147 12.91 -5.43 8.08
CA SER A 147 12.73 -5.06 9.48
C SER A 147 13.27 -3.67 9.78
N ASP A 148 14.48 -3.37 9.32
CA ASP A 148 15.09 -2.04 9.48
C ASP A 148 14.26 -0.97 8.74
N THR A 149 13.83 -1.27 7.54
CA THR A 149 13.01 -0.38 6.73
C THR A 149 11.65 -0.10 7.38
N ALA A 150 10.99 -1.12 7.92
CA ALA A 150 9.73 -0.96 8.64
C ALA A 150 9.90 -0.06 9.87
N THR A 151 11.00 -0.20 10.61
CA THR A 151 11.32 0.66 11.76
C THR A 151 11.52 2.11 11.32
N ILE A 152 12.30 2.34 10.27
CA ILE A 152 12.55 3.68 9.70
C ILE A 152 11.22 4.34 9.27
N TRP A 153 10.36 3.62 8.60
CA TRP A 153 9.09 4.13 8.09
C TRP A 153 7.97 4.17 9.13
N GLN A 154 8.19 3.62 10.32
CA GLN A 154 7.18 3.49 11.37
C GLN A 154 5.99 2.62 10.94
N ALA A 155 6.28 1.59 10.15
CA ALA A 155 5.32 0.58 9.75
C ALA A 155 5.46 -0.68 10.61
N ARG A 156 4.36 -1.39 10.83
CA ARG A 156 4.36 -2.68 11.52
C ARG A 156 4.80 -3.79 10.55
N LEU A 157 5.86 -4.52 10.87
CA LEU A 157 6.28 -5.66 10.06
C LEU A 157 5.36 -6.85 10.32
N LEU A 158 4.81 -7.41 9.25
CA LEU A 158 3.96 -8.61 9.27
C LEU A 158 4.49 -9.67 8.31
N ARG A 159 4.33 -10.94 8.69
CA ARG A 159 4.56 -12.08 7.79
C ARG A 159 3.25 -12.64 7.30
N ALA A 160 3.08 -12.68 5.98
CA ALA A 160 1.98 -13.41 5.36
C ALA A 160 2.24 -14.93 5.44
N PRO A 161 1.20 -15.76 5.46
CA PRO A 161 1.36 -17.23 5.47
C PRO A 161 1.86 -17.78 4.12
N GLN A 162 1.78 -16.99 3.05
CA GLN A 162 2.32 -17.36 1.73
C GLN A 162 3.82 -17.08 1.66
N SER A 163 4.54 -17.88 0.87
CA SER A 163 5.98 -17.77 0.68
C SER A 163 6.37 -16.87 -0.48
N GLY A 164 7.64 -16.46 -0.52
CA GLY A 164 8.26 -15.76 -1.62
C GLY A 164 7.96 -14.26 -1.65
N HIS A 165 7.99 -13.70 -2.86
CA HIS A 165 7.84 -12.26 -3.09
C HIS A 165 6.39 -11.78 -3.11
N LEU A 166 5.44 -12.66 -2.87
CA LEU A 166 4.00 -12.37 -2.89
C LEU A 166 3.54 -11.72 -4.21
N ASN A 167 4.12 -12.17 -5.32
CA ASN A 167 3.88 -11.64 -6.65
C ASN A 167 3.04 -12.55 -7.54
N GLN A 168 2.27 -13.46 -6.94
CA GLN A 168 1.39 -14.40 -7.63
C GLN A 168 -0.07 -13.97 -7.49
N ARG A 169 -0.96 -14.66 -8.18
CA ARG A 169 -2.40 -14.41 -8.09
C ARG A 169 -2.98 -14.69 -6.70
N LEU A 170 -2.45 -15.67 -5.99
CA LEU A 170 -2.81 -16.05 -4.61
C LEU A 170 -4.32 -16.21 -4.37
N GLY A 171 -5.10 -16.56 -5.40
CA GLY A 171 -6.56 -16.62 -5.32
C GLY A 171 -7.22 -15.31 -4.93
N GLY A 172 -6.63 -14.15 -5.28
CA GLY A 172 -7.07 -12.83 -4.85
C GLY A 172 -6.58 -12.41 -3.47
N TRP A 173 -5.68 -13.19 -2.88
CA TRP A 173 -4.99 -12.94 -1.61
C TRP A 173 -5.94 -12.56 -0.46
N GLN A 174 -6.75 -13.51 -0.06
CA GLN A 174 -7.74 -13.32 1.02
C GLN A 174 -7.14 -12.87 2.35
N TRP A 175 -5.92 -13.30 2.66
CA TRP A 175 -5.22 -12.86 3.87
C TRP A 175 -4.97 -11.34 3.85
N GLY A 176 -4.52 -10.82 2.72
CA GLY A 176 -4.33 -9.36 2.53
C GLY A 176 -5.64 -8.59 2.60
N MET A 177 -6.72 -9.13 2.06
CA MET A 177 -8.06 -8.54 2.19
C MET A 177 -8.52 -8.46 3.65
N ARG A 178 -8.28 -9.49 4.44
CA ARG A 178 -8.59 -9.48 5.87
C ARG A 178 -7.75 -8.46 6.62
N LEU A 179 -6.45 -8.38 6.33
CA LEU A 179 -5.57 -7.36 6.90
C LEU A 179 -6.10 -5.95 6.63
N MET A 180 -6.49 -5.69 5.39
CA MET A 180 -7.06 -4.39 5.01
C MET A 180 -8.34 -4.09 5.82
N GLN A 181 -9.24 -5.06 5.96
CA GLN A 181 -10.46 -4.91 6.75
C GLN A 181 -10.14 -4.62 8.21
N GLU A 182 -9.23 -5.35 8.83
CA GLU A 182 -8.80 -5.11 10.21
C GLU A 182 -8.26 -3.69 10.38
N MET A 183 -7.39 -3.23 9.47
CA MET A 183 -6.83 -1.88 9.52
C MET A 183 -7.88 -0.78 9.39
N LEU A 184 -8.98 -1.03 8.68
CA LEU A 184 -10.08 -0.09 8.50
C LEU A 184 -11.04 -0.05 9.70
N TRP A 185 -11.14 -1.15 10.46
CA TRP A 185 -12.11 -1.29 11.56
C TRP A 185 -11.55 -0.92 12.93
N ASP A 186 -10.25 -0.99 13.11
CA ASP A 186 -9.56 -0.66 14.38
C ASP A 186 -9.39 0.87 14.61
N ASN A 187 -10.36 1.67 14.23
CA ASN A 187 -10.37 3.12 14.48
C ASN A 187 -11.31 3.50 15.59
#